data_2733d7a2d369cec1fc0a9b0ffe7cb998
#
_entry.id   2733d7a2d369cec1fc0a9b0ffe7cb998
#
_cell.length_a   1.000
_cell.length_b   1.000
_cell.length_c   1.000
_cell.angle_alpha   90.00
_cell.angle_beta   90.00
_cell.angle_gamma   90.00
#
_symmetry.space_group_name_H-M   'P 1'
#
loop_
_entity.id
_entity.type
_entity.pdbx_description
1 polymer ?
#
loop_
_entity_poly.entity_id
_entity_poly.type
_entity_poly.pdbx_seq_one_letter_code
_entity_poly.pdbx_strand_id
1 'polypeptide(L)'
;ASNLQEWQDAMNMRSIISFNGIYADKEGNIFFIHNSSSPKRLEGLDWKEVVDGSRSKYIWNDYVALNEIPQILNPSSGWLASTNQDPFKVSAPSDNLKKENYSATLGLQTRMTNRAYRIKELFMENNKISEIDFDNFKFDNSYSKSSRSYKYVSTIFDKEFEEDKLIEGQKILKDWNLKTDLSNKSAALGVCVLSPEWLAEQEGIAPPDTEEVFRDCVYDLSLIHI
;
A
#
# COMPACT_ATOMS: atom_id res chain seq x y z
N ALA A 1 -24.68 -10.39 -9.10
CA ALA A 1 -25.12 -10.65 -7.72
C ALA A 1 -26.11 -9.54 -7.31
N SER A 2 -27.21 -9.93 -6.70
CA SER A 2 -28.25 -9.00 -6.26
C SER A 2 -28.20 -8.73 -4.75
N ASN A 3 -27.40 -9.47 -4.03
CA ASN A 3 -27.22 -9.38 -2.58
C ASN A 3 -25.85 -9.92 -2.16
N LEU A 4 -25.49 -9.75 -0.87
CA LEU A 4 -24.20 -10.16 -0.32
C LEU A 4 -23.95 -11.66 -0.50
N GLN A 5 -24.94 -12.51 -0.26
CA GLN A 5 -24.79 -13.96 -0.38
C GLN A 5 -24.43 -14.39 -1.80
N GLU A 6 -25.19 -13.90 -2.79
CA GLU A 6 -24.90 -14.19 -4.20
C GLU A 6 -23.50 -13.68 -4.62
N TRP A 7 -23.07 -12.54 -4.05
CA TRP A 7 -21.74 -12.02 -4.32
C TRP A 7 -20.66 -12.91 -3.72
N GLN A 8 -20.86 -13.39 -2.48
CA GLN A 8 -19.92 -14.33 -1.84
C GLN A 8 -19.87 -15.68 -2.59
N ASP A 9 -21.01 -16.16 -3.08
CA ASP A 9 -21.08 -17.38 -3.89
C ASP A 9 -20.29 -17.20 -5.20
N ALA A 10 -20.40 -16.03 -5.84
CA ALA A 10 -19.61 -15.71 -7.02
C ALA A 10 -18.10 -15.64 -6.72
N MET A 11 -17.69 -15.06 -5.58
CA MET A 11 -16.29 -15.08 -5.16
C MET A 11 -15.79 -16.51 -4.91
N ASN A 12 -16.63 -17.39 -4.35
CA ASN A 12 -16.31 -18.79 -4.09
C ASN A 12 -16.10 -19.64 -5.37
N MET A 13 -16.59 -19.15 -6.52
CA MET A 13 -16.28 -19.78 -7.82
C MET A 13 -14.79 -19.69 -8.18
N ARG A 14 -14.04 -18.83 -7.52
CA ARG A 14 -12.57 -18.66 -7.68
C ARG A 14 -12.15 -18.39 -9.14
N SER A 15 -13.01 -17.76 -9.92
CA SER A 15 -12.72 -17.40 -11.32
C SER A 15 -11.63 -16.33 -11.45
N ILE A 16 -11.41 -15.55 -10.37
CA ILE A 16 -10.32 -14.58 -10.23
C ILE A 16 -9.32 -15.13 -9.21
N ILE A 17 -8.09 -15.38 -9.64
CA ILE A 17 -7.12 -16.17 -8.88
C ILE A 17 -6.60 -15.45 -7.63
N SER A 18 -6.36 -14.13 -7.72
CA SER A 18 -5.89 -13.32 -6.60
C SER A 18 -6.28 -11.86 -6.81
N PHE A 19 -7.28 -11.40 -6.07
CA PHE A 19 -7.76 -10.03 -6.15
C PHE A 19 -8.53 -9.63 -4.88
N ASN A 20 -8.25 -8.48 -4.33
CA ASN A 20 -9.06 -7.96 -3.23
C ASN A 20 -10.44 -7.56 -3.76
N GLY A 21 -11.49 -8.12 -3.18
CA GLY A 21 -12.87 -7.77 -3.46
C GLY A 21 -13.42 -6.84 -2.38
N ILE A 22 -14.11 -5.80 -2.80
CA ILE A 22 -14.92 -4.95 -1.91
C ILE A 22 -16.35 -4.96 -2.43
N TYR A 23 -17.29 -5.11 -1.52
CA TYR A 23 -18.73 -5.10 -1.76
C TYR A 23 -19.41 -4.05 -0.90
N ALA A 24 -20.45 -3.44 -1.43
CA ALA A 24 -21.40 -2.62 -0.68
C ALA A 24 -22.78 -2.78 -1.29
N ASP A 25 -23.82 -2.70 -0.45
CA ASP A 25 -25.22 -2.77 -0.88
C ASP A 25 -26.10 -1.68 -0.26
N LYS A 26 -27.31 -1.60 -0.75
CA LYS A 26 -28.32 -0.64 -0.26
C LYS A 26 -28.86 -0.96 1.14
N GLU A 27 -28.66 -2.16 1.63
CA GLU A 27 -29.01 -2.58 3.00
C GLU A 27 -27.94 -2.12 4.01
N GLY A 28 -26.85 -1.48 3.53
CA GLY A 28 -25.77 -0.94 4.36
C GLY A 28 -24.65 -1.95 4.67
N ASN A 29 -24.66 -3.11 4.02
CA ASN A 29 -23.55 -4.03 4.16
C ASN A 29 -22.33 -3.54 3.39
N ILE A 30 -21.17 -3.62 4.04
CA ILE A 30 -19.86 -3.47 3.41
C ILE A 30 -19.01 -4.71 3.73
N PHE A 31 -18.33 -5.25 2.72
CA PHE A 31 -17.56 -6.47 2.88
C PHE A 31 -16.24 -6.40 2.11
N PHE A 32 -15.17 -6.88 2.74
CA PHE A 32 -13.86 -7.08 2.14
C PHE A 32 -13.50 -8.54 2.15
N ILE A 33 -12.88 -9.02 1.07
CA ILE A 33 -12.24 -10.32 0.99
C ILE A 33 -10.93 -10.24 0.20
N HIS A 34 -9.87 -10.84 0.73
CA HIS A 34 -8.69 -11.14 -0.05
C HIS A 34 -8.96 -12.38 -0.90
N ASN A 35 -9.74 -12.21 -1.98
CA ASN A 35 -10.17 -13.34 -2.81
C ASN A 35 -8.95 -13.98 -3.50
N SER A 36 -8.65 -15.22 -3.12
CA SER A 36 -7.51 -15.96 -3.67
C SER A 36 -7.80 -17.45 -3.80
N SER A 37 -7.24 -18.05 -4.84
CA SER A 37 -7.15 -19.50 -4.99
C SER A 37 -5.86 -20.01 -4.32
N SER A 38 -5.70 -19.70 -3.02
CA SER A 38 -4.54 -20.10 -2.25
C SER A 38 -4.50 -21.62 -2.08
N PRO A 39 -3.46 -22.31 -2.55
CA PRO A 39 -3.34 -23.76 -2.36
C PRO A 39 -3.06 -24.09 -0.90
N LYS A 40 -3.53 -25.23 -0.44
CA LYS A 40 -3.11 -25.81 0.84
C LYS A 40 -1.67 -26.28 0.72
N ARG A 41 -0.76 -25.55 1.32
CA ARG A 41 0.67 -25.85 1.32
C ARG A 41 1.08 -26.55 2.59
N LEU A 42 2.09 -27.42 2.49
CA LEU A 42 2.68 -28.07 3.65
C LEU A 42 3.32 -27.01 4.57
N GLU A 43 3.00 -27.10 5.86
CA GLU A 43 3.59 -26.25 6.89
C GLU A 43 5.10 -26.55 7.09
N GLY A 44 5.84 -25.57 7.64
CA GLY A 44 7.25 -25.74 7.99
C GLY A 44 8.25 -25.57 6.82
N LEU A 45 7.77 -25.10 5.66
CA LEU A 45 8.61 -24.76 4.51
C LEU A 45 8.51 -23.26 4.19
N ASP A 46 9.60 -22.68 3.75
CA ASP A 46 9.56 -21.37 3.07
C ASP A 46 9.21 -21.58 1.59
N TRP A 47 7.94 -21.33 1.24
CA TRP A 47 7.45 -21.47 -0.12
C TRP A 47 7.90 -20.36 -1.08
N LYS A 48 8.76 -19.44 -0.64
CA LYS A 48 9.46 -18.51 -1.51
C LYS A 48 10.73 -19.12 -2.09
N GLU A 49 11.23 -20.17 -1.44
CA GLU A 49 12.40 -20.89 -1.87
C GLU A 49 12.06 -22.05 -2.82
N VAL A 50 13.05 -22.52 -3.54
CA VAL A 50 12.91 -23.67 -4.44
C VAL A 50 12.77 -24.94 -3.61
N VAL A 51 11.71 -25.70 -3.86
CA VAL A 51 11.45 -26.99 -3.21
C VAL A 51 11.79 -28.16 -4.15
N ASP A 52 12.12 -29.32 -3.58
CA ASP A 52 12.44 -30.54 -4.32
C ASP A 52 11.19 -31.09 -5.05
N GLY A 53 11.09 -30.80 -6.35
CA GLY A 53 9.97 -31.19 -7.21
C GLY A 53 9.84 -32.70 -7.44
N SER A 54 10.79 -33.53 -6.97
CA SER A 54 10.71 -35.00 -7.07
C SER A 54 9.77 -35.62 -6.03
N ARG A 55 9.30 -34.83 -5.07
CA ARG A 55 8.52 -35.33 -3.92
C ARG A 55 7.03 -34.99 -4.07
N SER A 56 6.20 -35.99 -4.21
CA SER A 56 4.74 -35.84 -4.35
C SER A 56 4.06 -35.08 -3.20
N LYS A 57 4.64 -35.10 -1.99
CA LYS A 57 4.12 -34.37 -0.81
C LYS A 57 4.09 -32.84 -0.98
N TYR A 58 4.81 -32.30 -1.97
CA TYR A 58 4.86 -30.87 -2.28
C TYR A 58 3.86 -30.47 -3.38
N ILE A 59 3.15 -31.41 -3.96
CA ILE A 59 2.10 -31.14 -4.95
C ILE A 59 0.88 -30.55 -4.22
N TRP A 60 0.38 -29.45 -4.73
CA TRP A 60 -0.83 -28.81 -4.23
C TRP A 60 -2.07 -29.48 -4.83
N ASN A 61 -2.82 -30.19 -3.99
CA ASN A 61 -3.98 -30.96 -4.42
C ASN A 61 -5.31 -30.34 -4.01
N ASP A 62 -5.28 -29.25 -3.22
CA ASP A 62 -6.48 -28.63 -2.66
C ASP A 62 -6.25 -27.13 -2.41
N TYR A 63 -7.34 -26.42 -2.19
CA TYR A 63 -7.33 -24.99 -1.88
C TYR A 63 -7.80 -24.73 -0.46
N VAL A 64 -7.27 -23.64 0.13
CA VAL A 64 -7.75 -23.12 1.41
C VAL A 64 -9.22 -22.70 1.26
N ALA A 65 -10.06 -23.04 2.23
CA ALA A 65 -11.48 -22.70 2.18
C ALA A 65 -11.70 -21.17 2.20
N LEU A 66 -12.79 -20.70 1.58
CA LEU A 66 -13.04 -19.25 1.45
C LEU A 66 -13.14 -18.55 2.81
N ASN A 67 -13.69 -19.23 3.81
CA ASN A 67 -13.82 -18.71 5.18
C ASN A 67 -12.50 -18.70 5.99
N GLU A 68 -11.44 -19.29 5.45
CA GLU A 68 -10.10 -19.33 6.06
C GLU A 68 -9.17 -18.26 5.48
N ILE A 69 -9.60 -17.53 4.44
CA ILE A 69 -8.84 -16.39 3.88
C ILE A 69 -9.31 -15.08 4.51
N PRO A 70 -8.46 -14.01 4.52
CA PRO A 70 -8.82 -12.74 5.16
C PRO A 70 -10.08 -12.11 4.58
N GLN A 71 -11.05 -11.84 5.45
CA GLN A 71 -12.31 -11.18 5.10
C GLN A 71 -12.88 -10.40 6.28
N ILE A 72 -13.54 -9.29 6.02
CA ILE A 72 -14.19 -8.42 7.02
C ILE A 72 -15.57 -8.05 6.54
N LEU A 73 -16.59 -8.29 7.38
CA LEU A 73 -17.96 -7.89 7.15
C LEU A 73 -18.35 -6.80 8.16
N ASN A 74 -18.90 -5.69 7.68
CA ASN A 74 -19.49 -4.62 8.49
C ASN A 74 -18.59 -4.16 9.66
N PRO A 75 -17.35 -3.67 9.40
CA PRO A 75 -16.48 -3.18 10.46
C PRO A 75 -17.15 -2.04 11.21
N SER A 76 -16.89 -1.93 12.52
CA SER A 76 -17.51 -0.92 13.40
C SER A 76 -17.18 0.53 12.99
N SER A 77 -16.04 0.72 12.34
CA SER A 77 -15.61 2.01 11.77
C SER A 77 -16.43 2.46 10.55
N GLY A 78 -17.23 1.57 9.96
CA GLY A 78 -18.10 1.89 8.83
C GLY A 78 -17.38 2.07 7.49
N TRP A 79 -16.11 1.71 7.37
CA TRP A 79 -15.37 1.83 6.12
C TRP A 79 -14.41 0.67 5.84
N LEU A 80 -14.18 0.45 4.55
CA LEU A 80 -13.19 -0.50 4.02
C LEU A 80 -12.45 0.16 2.87
N ALA A 81 -11.16 -0.13 2.73
CA ALA A 81 -10.34 0.37 1.63
C ALA A 81 -9.39 -0.70 1.10
N SER A 82 -9.21 -0.73 -0.22
CA SER A 82 -8.21 -1.58 -0.87
C SER A 82 -7.46 -0.80 -1.95
N THR A 83 -6.18 -0.60 -1.73
CA THR A 83 -5.24 0.09 -2.61
C THR A 83 -3.99 -0.76 -2.85
N ASN A 84 -4.16 -2.08 -2.97
CA ASN A 84 -3.08 -3.08 -3.08
C ASN A 84 -2.18 -3.15 -1.82
N GLN A 85 -2.77 -2.95 -0.65
CA GLN A 85 -2.06 -3.04 0.63
C GLN A 85 -2.26 -4.39 1.32
N ASP A 86 -1.58 -4.50 2.45
CA ASP A 86 -1.73 -5.54 3.46
C ASP A 86 -3.22 -5.83 3.76
N PRO A 87 -3.72 -7.05 3.53
CA PRO A 87 -5.13 -7.41 3.77
C PRO A 87 -5.53 -7.35 5.25
N PHE A 88 -4.57 -7.23 6.16
CA PHE A 88 -4.78 -7.01 7.59
C PHE A 88 -4.84 -5.52 7.97
N LYS A 89 -4.89 -4.60 7.00
CA LYS A 89 -4.91 -3.14 7.22
C LYS A 89 -5.87 -2.42 6.27
N VAL A 90 -7.07 -2.96 6.13
CA VAL A 90 -8.08 -2.48 5.17
C VAL A 90 -9.20 -1.67 5.81
N SER A 91 -9.16 -1.48 7.12
CA SER A 91 -10.12 -0.72 7.91
C SER A 91 -9.41 0.03 9.07
N ALA A 92 -10.16 0.56 10.01
CA ALA A 92 -9.60 1.14 11.24
C ALA A 92 -8.81 0.08 12.04
N PRO A 93 -7.80 0.48 12.82
CA PRO A 93 -6.97 -0.46 13.58
C PRO A 93 -7.77 -1.41 14.49
N SER A 94 -8.89 -0.94 15.06
CA SER A 94 -9.78 -1.74 15.92
C SER A 94 -10.49 -2.85 15.18
N ASP A 95 -10.74 -2.69 13.88
CA ASP A 95 -11.52 -3.61 13.06
C ASP A 95 -10.64 -4.51 12.18
N ASN A 96 -9.35 -4.21 12.12
CA ASN A 96 -8.42 -4.97 11.29
C ASN A 96 -8.23 -6.39 11.83
N LEU A 97 -8.11 -7.33 10.89
CA LEU A 97 -7.80 -8.73 11.19
C LEU A 97 -6.41 -8.86 11.82
N LYS A 98 -6.26 -9.85 12.69
CA LYS A 98 -4.98 -10.19 13.29
C LYS A 98 -4.27 -11.23 12.42
N LYS A 99 -3.09 -10.87 11.93
CA LYS A 99 -2.27 -11.72 11.04
C LYS A 99 -1.98 -13.09 11.66
N GLU A 100 -1.84 -13.14 12.98
CA GLU A 100 -1.52 -14.34 13.75
C GLU A 100 -2.61 -15.42 13.66
N ASN A 101 -3.83 -15.03 13.26
CA ASN A 101 -4.95 -15.96 13.09
C ASN A 101 -4.93 -16.68 11.72
N TYR A 102 -3.96 -16.37 10.86
CA TYR A 102 -3.88 -16.88 9.49
C TYR A 102 -2.56 -17.63 9.27
N SER A 103 -2.62 -18.74 8.53
CA SER A 103 -1.41 -19.50 8.22
C SER A 103 -0.44 -18.66 7.36
N ALA A 104 0.85 -18.74 7.69
CA ALA A 104 1.91 -18.16 6.87
C ALA A 104 1.98 -18.78 5.46
N THR A 105 1.46 -20.01 5.30
CA THR A 105 1.44 -20.70 4.00
C THR A 105 0.46 -20.09 3.00
N LEU A 106 -0.43 -19.20 3.44
CA LEU A 106 -1.26 -18.38 2.52
C LEU A 106 -0.41 -17.51 1.59
N GLY A 107 0.81 -17.13 2.01
CA GLY A 107 1.73 -16.33 1.19
C GLY A 107 1.25 -14.90 0.95
N LEU A 108 0.52 -14.32 1.91
CA LEU A 108 -0.05 -12.98 1.79
C LEU A 108 1.04 -11.90 1.82
N GLN A 109 0.95 -10.97 0.88
CA GLN A 109 1.80 -9.78 0.90
C GLN A 109 1.29 -8.79 1.94
N THR A 110 2.17 -8.34 2.83
CA THR A 110 1.84 -7.45 3.95
C THR A 110 2.51 -6.08 3.85
N ARG A 111 2.74 -5.61 2.63
CA ARG A 111 3.30 -4.27 2.40
C ARG A 111 2.22 -3.19 2.45
N MET A 112 2.62 -1.98 2.83
CA MET A 112 1.79 -0.77 2.76
C MET A 112 2.31 0.13 1.66
N THR A 113 1.42 0.57 0.77
CA THR A 113 1.73 1.56 -0.26
C THR A 113 1.48 2.99 0.25
N ASN A 114 2.02 4.01 -0.42
CA ASN A 114 1.69 5.40 -0.11
C ASN A 114 0.17 5.65 -0.16
N ARG A 115 -0.51 5.13 -1.18
CA ARG A 115 -1.97 5.23 -1.32
C ARG A 115 -2.71 4.64 -0.12
N ALA A 116 -2.22 3.51 0.41
CA ALA A 116 -2.82 2.87 1.57
C ALA A 116 -2.68 3.69 2.85
N TYR A 117 -1.56 4.35 3.04
CA TYR A 117 -1.39 5.29 4.15
C TYR A 117 -2.30 6.51 3.99
N ARG A 118 -2.34 7.10 2.78
CA ARG A 118 -3.15 8.30 2.52
C ARG A 118 -4.64 8.05 2.71
N ILE A 119 -5.19 6.98 2.13
CA ILE A 119 -6.62 6.69 2.29
C ILE A 119 -6.98 6.45 3.77
N LYS A 120 -6.11 5.76 4.51
CA LYS A 120 -6.29 5.55 5.94
C LYS A 120 -6.29 6.86 6.72
N GLU A 121 -5.35 7.77 6.46
CA GLU A 121 -5.28 9.10 7.08
C GLU A 121 -6.57 9.87 6.81
N LEU A 122 -6.99 9.98 5.55
CA LEU A 122 -8.18 10.70 5.13
C LEU A 122 -9.46 10.15 5.78
N PHE A 123 -9.60 8.83 5.87
CA PHE A 123 -10.78 8.22 6.50
C PHE A 123 -10.75 8.30 8.03
N MET A 124 -9.58 8.32 8.65
CA MET A 124 -9.48 8.42 10.12
C MET A 124 -9.56 9.85 10.64
N GLU A 125 -9.16 10.84 9.84
CA GLU A 125 -9.26 12.27 10.21
C GLU A 125 -10.68 12.82 10.16
N ASN A 126 -11.59 12.11 9.49
CA ASN A 126 -12.96 12.56 9.25
C ASN A 126 -13.98 11.63 9.89
N ASN A 127 -14.71 12.11 10.90
CA ASN A 127 -15.77 11.34 11.56
C ASN A 127 -17.02 11.11 10.67
N LYS A 128 -17.23 11.97 9.69
CA LYS A 128 -18.28 11.84 8.67
C LYS A 128 -17.69 12.24 7.33
N ILE A 129 -17.83 11.38 6.37
CA ILE A 129 -17.34 11.58 5.00
C ILE A 129 -18.55 11.88 4.13
N SER A 130 -18.61 13.09 3.59
CA SER A 130 -19.63 13.46 2.60
C SER A 130 -19.26 12.91 1.21
N GLU A 131 -20.19 12.96 0.27
CA GLU A 131 -19.93 12.62 -1.13
C GLU A 131 -18.82 13.49 -1.73
N ILE A 132 -18.81 14.77 -1.39
CA ILE A 132 -17.76 15.72 -1.84
C ILE A 132 -16.40 15.34 -1.24
N ASP A 133 -16.34 14.98 0.04
CA ASP A 133 -15.10 14.52 0.68
C ASP A 133 -14.58 13.25 0.00
N PHE A 134 -15.46 12.30 -0.28
CA PHE A 134 -15.11 11.05 -0.93
C PHE A 134 -14.55 11.28 -2.34
N ASP A 135 -15.14 12.18 -3.11
CA ASP A 135 -14.62 12.57 -4.42
C ASP A 135 -13.25 13.25 -4.32
N ASN A 136 -13.06 14.12 -3.33
CA ASN A 136 -11.74 14.73 -3.07
C ASN A 136 -10.69 13.68 -2.69
N PHE A 137 -11.05 12.68 -1.87
CA PHE A 137 -10.12 11.61 -1.49
C PHE A 137 -9.69 10.76 -2.68
N LYS A 138 -10.60 10.53 -3.63
CA LYS A 138 -10.31 9.81 -4.88
C LYS A 138 -9.19 10.45 -5.69
N PHE A 139 -9.08 11.77 -5.64
CA PHE A 139 -8.09 12.56 -6.38
C PHE A 139 -6.95 13.09 -5.49
N ASP A 140 -6.82 12.59 -4.25
CA ASP A 140 -5.67 12.96 -3.41
C ASP A 140 -4.36 12.53 -4.07
N ASN A 141 -3.47 13.50 -4.26
CA ASN A 141 -2.18 13.34 -4.90
C ASN A 141 -1.01 13.57 -3.93
N SER A 142 -1.25 13.37 -2.64
CA SER A 142 -0.28 13.62 -1.58
C SER A 142 0.53 12.37 -1.23
N TYR A 143 1.73 12.59 -0.72
CA TYR A 143 2.48 11.56 -0.02
C TYR A 143 2.17 11.60 1.48
N SER A 144 2.13 10.41 2.09
CA SER A 144 2.00 10.25 3.54
C SER A 144 3.36 10.35 4.22
N LYS A 145 3.42 11.02 5.37
CA LYS A 145 4.61 10.99 6.24
C LYS A 145 4.90 9.60 6.82
N SER A 146 3.92 8.71 6.82
CA SER A 146 4.08 7.33 7.23
C SER A 146 4.66 6.45 6.11
N SER A 147 4.71 6.93 4.89
CA SER A 147 5.21 6.19 3.73
C SER A 147 6.72 5.94 3.85
N ARG A 148 7.17 4.87 3.22
CA ARG A 148 8.58 4.54 3.13
C ARG A 148 9.35 5.58 2.32
N SER A 149 8.76 6.05 1.22
CA SER A 149 9.35 7.08 0.38
C SER A 149 9.59 8.40 1.13
N TYR A 150 8.64 8.83 2.00
CA TYR A 150 8.87 9.99 2.84
C TYR A 150 10.01 9.78 3.83
N LYS A 151 10.08 8.61 4.46
CA LYS A 151 11.19 8.28 5.38
C LYS A 151 12.55 8.33 4.69
N TYR A 152 12.60 7.88 3.44
CA TYR A 152 13.81 7.96 2.63
C TYR A 152 14.21 9.42 2.36
N VAL A 153 13.30 10.24 1.85
CA VAL A 153 13.56 11.67 1.59
C VAL A 153 13.94 12.42 2.87
N SER A 154 13.27 12.13 3.99
CA SER A 154 13.51 12.85 5.25
C SER A 154 14.90 12.64 5.84
N THR A 155 15.66 11.64 5.39
CA THR A 155 17.06 11.46 5.81
C THR A 155 17.97 12.62 5.38
N ILE A 156 17.55 13.41 4.38
CA ILE A 156 18.27 14.60 3.92
C ILE A 156 18.08 15.78 4.87
N PHE A 157 16.99 15.81 5.64
CA PHE A 157 16.59 17.00 6.39
C PHE A 157 17.60 17.45 7.47
N ASP A 158 18.30 16.51 8.07
CA ASP A 158 19.26 16.78 9.15
C ASP A 158 20.72 16.69 8.70
N LYS A 159 20.97 16.56 7.38
CA LYS A 159 22.31 16.56 6.83
C LYS A 159 22.86 18.00 6.73
N GLU A 160 24.16 18.15 6.86
CA GLU A 160 24.87 19.40 6.68
C GLU A 160 25.46 19.46 5.27
N PHE A 161 25.25 20.57 4.58
CA PHE A 161 25.77 20.84 3.24
C PHE A 161 26.53 22.18 3.26
N GLU A 162 27.63 22.24 2.53
CA GLU A 162 28.42 23.48 2.35
C GLU A 162 28.05 24.22 1.08
N GLU A 163 27.42 23.55 0.11
CA GLU A 163 27.08 24.07 -1.20
C GLU A 163 25.72 24.79 -1.16
N ASP A 164 25.68 26.06 -1.53
CA ASP A 164 24.47 26.89 -1.49
C ASP A 164 23.28 26.24 -2.21
N LYS A 165 23.51 25.59 -3.35
CA LYS A 165 22.44 24.88 -4.10
C LYS A 165 21.84 23.71 -3.32
N LEU A 166 22.67 22.97 -2.60
CA LEU A 166 22.20 21.84 -1.79
C LEU A 166 21.46 22.34 -0.55
N ILE A 167 21.93 23.43 0.07
CA ILE A 167 21.23 24.09 1.18
C ILE A 167 19.85 24.57 0.73
N GLU A 168 19.76 25.22 -0.43
CA GLU A 168 18.47 25.65 -1.00
C GLU A 168 17.58 24.48 -1.36
N GLY A 169 18.09 23.43 -2.02
CA GLY A 169 17.37 22.21 -2.33
C GLY A 169 16.84 21.51 -1.08
N GLN A 170 17.65 21.42 -0.02
CA GLN A 170 17.22 20.86 1.26
C GLN A 170 16.07 21.67 1.88
N LYS A 171 16.12 23.01 1.79
CA LYS A 171 15.03 23.87 2.26
C LYS A 171 13.75 23.62 1.45
N ILE A 172 13.85 23.51 0.12
CA ILE A 172 12.70 23.19 -0.74
C ILE A 172 12.06 21.87 -0.34
N LEU A 173 12.86 20.83 -0.05
CA LEU A 173 12.34 19.53 0.42
C LEU A 173 11.69 19.61 1.80
N LYS A 174 12.25 20.37 2.73
CA LYS A 174 11.68 20.57 4.07
C LYS A 174 10.34 21.32 4.00
N ASP A 175 10.22 22.30 3.10
CA ASP A 175 9.03 23.12 2.92
C ASP A 175 7.97 22.45 2.04
N TRP A 176 8.29 21.31 1.42
CA TRP A 176 7.36 20.59 0.56
C TRP A 176 6.19 20.02 1.38
N ASN A 177 4.97 20.42 1.03
CA ASN A 177 3.73 19.97 1.67
C ASN A 177 3.29 18.54 1.25
N LEU A 178 4.16 17.81 0.58
CA LEU A 178 3.96 16.45 0.07
C LEU A 178 2.91 16.29 -1.03
N LYS A 179 2.34 17.38 -1.54
CA LYS A 179 1.41 17.35 -2.67
C LYS A 179 2.14 17.42 -4.00
N THR A 180 1.59 16.77 -5.02
CA THR A 180 2.14 16.73 -6.38
C THR A 180 1.31 17.53 -7.38
N ASP A 181 0.61 18.58 -6.92
CA ASP A 181 -0.12 19.49 -7.78
C ASP A 181 0.83 20.20 -8.77
N LEU A 182 0.37 20.47 -9.97
CA LEU A 182 1.16 21.16 -11.01
C LEU A 182 1.68 22.52 -10.57
N SER A 183 0.97 23.20 -9.67
CA SER A 183 1.37 24.48 -9.09
C SER A 183 2.41 24.36 -7.97
N ASN A 184 2.67 23.15 -7.48
CA ASN A 184 3.60 22.92 -6.38
C ASN A 184 5.04 22.81 -6.87
N LYS A 185 5.75 23.90 -6.80
CA LYS A 185 7.14 23.99 -7.29
C LYS A 185 8.11 23.04 -6.58
N SER A 186 7.86 22.73 -5.31
CA SER A 186 8.69 21.79 -4.53
C SER A 186 8.50 20.34 -4.94
N ALA A 187 7.38 20.02 -5.62
CA ALA A 187 7.03 18.65 -5.95
C ALA A 187 8.03 18.00 -6.91
N ALA A 188 8.57 18.76 -7.86
CA ALA A 188 9.52 18.23 -8.84
C ALA A 188 10.76 17.63 -8.14
N LEU A 189 11.37 18.38 -7.23
CA LEU A 189 12.52 17.91 -6.47
C LEU A 189 12.13 16.76 -5.53
N GLY A 190 11.00 16.87 -4.83
CA GLY A 190 10.51 15.81 -3.94
C GLY A 190 10.30 14.49 -4.67
N VAL A 191 9.63 14.51 -5.82
CA VAL A 191 9.39 13.32 -6.64
C VAL A 191 10.67 12.76 -7.24
N CYS A 192 11.58 13.63 -7.69
CA CYS A 192 12.89 13.20 -8.20
C CYS A 192 13.63 12.37 -7.13
N VAL A 193 13.75 12.91 -5.92
CA VAL A 193 14.51 12.25 -4.83
C VAL A 193 13.87 10.96 -4.37
N LEU A 194 12.53 10.85 -4.32
CA LEU A 194 11.86 9.64 -3.82
C LEU A 194 11.72 8.53 -4.86
N SER A 195 11.80 8.84 -6.16
CA SER A 195 11.53 7.87 -7.23
C SER A 195 12.45 6.66 -7.23
N PRO A 196 13.77 6.78 -7.03
CA PRO A 196 14.68 5.62 -7.01
C PRO A 196 14.39 4.64 -5.86
N GLU A 197 13.93 5.14 -4.72
CA GLU A 197 13.50 4.28 -3.61
C GLU A 197 12.27 3.45 -3.98
N TRP A 198 11.30 4.06 -4.65
CA TRP A 198 10.12 3.35 -5.12
C TRP A 198 10.46 2.28 -6.16
N LEU A 199 11.36 2.58 -7.10
CA LEU A 199 11.84 1.61 -8.09
C LEU A 199 12.55 0.43 -7.43
N ALA A 200 13.46 0.71 -6.49
CA ALA A 200 14.19 -0.32 -5.75
C ALA A 200 13.24 -1.27 -4.99
N GLU A 201 12.13 -0.75 -4.45
CA GLU A 201 11.11 -1.59 -3.84
C GLU A 201 10.44 -2.54 -4.84
N GLN A 202 10.09 -2.05 -6.03
CA GLN A 202 9.46 -2.91 -7.05
C GLN A 202 10.40 -4.06 -7.46
N GLU A 203 11.69 -3.81 -7.47
CA GLU A 203 12.73 -4.78 -7.80
C GLU A 203 13.16 -5.65 -6.62
N GLY A 204 12.72 -5.33 -5.40
CA GLY A 204 13.09 -6.05 -4.17
C GLY A 204 14.55 -5.87 -3.75
N ILE A 205 15.19 -4.77 -4.17
CA ILE A 205 16.58 -4.41 -3.84
C ILE A 205 16.64 -3.26 -2.84
N ALA A 206 17.84 -3.02 -2.28
CA ALA A 206 18.08 -1.85 -1.44
C ALA A 206 18.02 -0.56 -2.26
N PRO A 207 17.42 0.52 -1.74
CA PRO A 207 17.44 1.82 -2.42
C PRO A 207 18.87 2.39 -2.46
N PRO A 208 19.18 3.24 -3.45
CA PRO A 208 20.46 3.94 -3.50
C PRO A 208 20.64 4.89 -2.31
N ASP A 209 21.85 5.40 -2.12
CA ASP A 209 22.10 6.41 -1.09
C ASP A 209 21.30 7.67 -1.37
N THR A 210 20.56 8.15 -0.36
CA THR A 210 19.63 9.27 -0.53
C THR A 210 20.37 10.58 -0.81
N GLU A 211 21.60 10.75 -0.26
CA GLU A 211 22.38 11.96 -0.48
C GLU A 211 22.88 12.04 -1.93
N GLU A 212 23.35 10.94 -2.49
CA GLU A 212 23.75 10.89 -3.90
C GLU A 212 22.57 11.24 -4.81
N VAL A 213 21.42 10.60 -4.59
CA VAL A 213 20.19 10.89 -5.35
C VAL A 213 19.74 12.34 -5.20
N PHE A 214 19.82 12.89 -3.99
CA PHE A 214 19.47 14.28 -3.73
C PHE A 214 20.40 15.25 -4.49
N ARG A 215 21.71 15.01 -4.45
CA ARG A 215 22.70 15.82 -5.19
C ARG A 215 22.41 15.82 -6.69
N ASP A 216 22.22 14.64 -7.27
CA ASP A 216 21.90 14.49 -8.69
C ASP A 216 20.61 15.23 -9.04
N CYS A 217 19.54 15.06 -8.28
CA CYS A 217 18.26 15.75 -8.51
C CYS A 217 18.39 17.27 -8.43
N VAL A 218 19.18 17.82 -7.49
CA VAL A 218 19.39 19.27 -7.34
C VAL A 218 20.13 19.84 -8.55
N TYR A 219 21.11 19.11 -9.05
CA TYR A 219 21.91 19.57 -10.21
C TYR A 219 21.17 19.38 -11.53
N ASP A 220 20.47 18.28 -11.73
CA ASP A 220 19.75 17.97 -12.96
C ASP A 220 18.51 18.86 -13.16
N LEU A 221 17.76 19.13 -12.08
CA LEU A 221 16.54 19.95 -12.18
C LEU A 221 16.84 21.44 -12.37
N SER A 222 18.10 21.87 -12.33
CA SER A 222 18.46 23.29 -12.45
C SER A 222 17.50 24.16 -11.64
N LEU A 223 17.77 24.40 -10.37
CA LEU A 223 16.89 25.09 -9.41
C LEU A 223 16.32 26.42 -9.91
N ILE A 224 16.84 26.94 -11.05
CA ILE A 224 16.36 28.14 -11.75
C ILE A 224 14.91 27.97 -12.27
N HIS A 225 14.44 26.71 -12.44
CA HIS A 225 13.08 26.42 -12.92
C HIS A 225 12.11 26.00 -11.83
N ILE A 226 12.58 25.91 -10.59
CA ILE A 226 11.75 25.66 -9.41
C ILE A 226 11.41 26.97 -8.72
#